data_1544f27e6a2a1bafb472dd3cae85b77a
#
_entry.id   1544f27e6a2a1bafb472dd3cae85b77a
#
_cell.length_a   1.000
_cell.length_b   1.000
_cell.length_c   1.000
_cell.angle_alpha   90.00
_cell.angle_beta   90.00
_cell.angle_gamma   90.00
#
_symmetry.space_group_name_H-M   'P 1'
#
loop_
_entity.id
_entity.type
_entity.pdbx_description
1 polymer ?
#
loop_
_entity_poly.entity_id
_entity_poly.type
_entity_poly.pdbx_seq_one_letter_code
_entity_poly.pdbx_strand_id
1 'polypeptide(L)'
;MPSSWIEHNGRRLDCGPYVSGAIEAKELLSQMSTTPMIELTRGHNGGIYNGSPFVRNYVEDPEHGVPFLTTSSLLQADLSKLSLLSKKDAQSRQLSFLEIKPEMILITCSGSIGRMAYARADMEGVWSNQDIMKVLPDPNSIKSGYLYAYLCSRFGVPMIASGTYGAIIQHIEPQHIANLPVPRLGEAEADAHDLIQRAADAQVKSGKILKQAGALVNDICGFPEKLASAARIFAYSSAKSSNILRRLDATFHNPVAQQAEAITIAANGIALSDAGVSGFESNRMKQVFVEEKYGTPFITSGGIFSKTIRPERYLKNQLLGEEESWRINEYDTLIARSGQVGGIIGRGVWADTRLDGFAASPHILRLRPTNNEFPPGYVYAFLCLTDVGYQLLARTAAGSSIPFLPLDAVLEIKIPTTPLPQQRREIDDLVKRAGELRKKSQKLEIEAIALVERTIEEGGR
;
A
#
# COMPACT_ATOMS: atom_id res chain seq x y z
N MET A 1 -27.21 25.84 9.81
CA MET A 1 -26.91 25.85 8.35
C MET A 1 -27.68 27.01 7.73
N PRO A 2 -27.04 28.01 7.11
CA PRO A 2 -27.73 29.12 6.43
C PRO A 2 -28.50 28.60 5.23
N SER A 3 -29.70 29.18 4.98
CA SER A 3 -30.53 28.83 3.81
C SER A 3 -29.82 29.13 2.48
N SER A 4 -28.98 30.15 2.46
CA SER A 4 -28.12 30.51 1.32
C SER A 4 -27.24 29.37 0.83
N TRP A 5 -26.78 28.50 1.73
CA TRP A 5 -25.98 27.33 1.36
C TRP A 5 -26.74 26.34 0.48
N ILE A 6 -28.04 26.15 0.73
CA ILE A 6 -28.89 25.28 -0.08
C ILE A 6 -29.11 25.89 -1.49
N GLU A 7 -29.33 27.20 -1.56
CA GLU A 7 -29.52 27.90 -2.84
C GLU A 7 -28.26 27.87 -3.72
N HIS A 8 -27.08 28.13 -3.14
CA HIS A 8 -25.82 28.17 -3.86
C HIS A 8 -25.28 26.78 -4.24
N ASN A 9 -25.79 25.68 -3.65
CA ASN A 9 -25.35 24.30 -3.97
C ASN A 9 -26.43 23.50 -4.75
N GLY A 10 -27.17 24.15 -5.62
CA GLY A 10 -28.09 23.48 -6.53
C GLY A 10 -29.30 22.85 -5.82
N ARG A 11 -29.64 23.35 -4.63
CA ARG A 11 -30.76 22.88 -3.77
C ARG A 11 -30.68 21.41 -3.40
N ARG A 12 -29.45 20.87 -3.27
CA ARG A 12 -29.25 19.52 -2.76
C ARG A 12 -29.71 19.43 -1.31
N LEU A 13 -30.42 18.34 -0.98
CA LEU A 13 -30.93 18.08 0.37
C LEU A 13 -30.18 16.98 1.12
N ASP A 14 -29.21 16.31 0.48
CA ASP A 14 -28.31 15.40 1.14
C ASP A 14 -27.30 16.15 2.00
N CYS A 15 -26.93 15.60 3.14
CA CYS A 15 -26.04 16.27 4.09
C CYS A 15 -24.55 16.36 3.65
N GLY A 16 -24.12 15.51 2.70
CA GLY A 16 -22.73 15.39 2.28
C GLY A 16 -22.03 16.72 2.01
N PRO A 17 -22.52 17.58 1.10
CA PRO A 17 -21.88 18.87 0.80
C PRO A 17 -21.79 19.82 2.00
N TYR A 18 -22.73 19.72 2.94
CA TYR A 18 -22.89 20.67 4.06
C TYR A 18 -22.06 20.29 5.31
N VAL A 19 -21.67 19.03 5.43
CA VAL A 19 -20.86 18.54 6.58
C VAL A 19 -19.42 18.18 6.20
N SER A 20 -19.09 18.26 4.90
CA SER A 20 -17.76 17.89 4.40
C SER A 20 -16.71 19.00 4.52
N GLY A 21 -17.10 20.24 4.79
CA GLY A 21 -16.23 21.43 4.71
C GLY A 21 -16.07 21.98 3.28
N ALA A 22 -16.84 21.45 2.31
CA ALA A 22 -16.74 21.88 0.91
C ALA A 22 -17.24 23.31 0.66
N ILE A 23 -18.21 23.75 1.43
CA ILE A 23 -18.77 25.10 1.29
C ILE A 23 -17.79 26.13 1.81
N GLU A 24 -17.23 25.90 2.99
CA GLU A 24 -16.22 26.76 3.59
C GLU A 24 -14.97 26.85 2.69
N ALA A 25 -14.56 25.73 2.11
CA ALA A 25 -13.47 25.72 1.14
C ALA A 25 -13.79 26.56 -0.11
N LYS A 26 -15.00 26.45 -0.65
CA LYS A 26 -15.44 27.25 -1.81
C LYS A 26 -15.51 28.75 -1.48
N GLU A 27 -16.05 29.11 -0.32
CA GLU A 27 -16.13 30.51 0.13
C GLU A 27 -14.73 31.14 0.25
N LEU A 28 -13.78 30.41 0.83
CA LEU A 28 -12.40 30.88 0.93
C LEU A 28 -11.74 31.01 -0.46
N LEU A 29 -11.86 29.99 -1.29
CA LEU A 29 -11.28 29.99 -2.64
C LEU A 29 -11.91 31.02 -3.58
N SER A 30 -13.16 31.44 -3.34
CA SER A 30 -13.81 32.49 -4.12
C SER A 30 -13.17 33.86 -3.92
N GLN A 31 -12.38 34.05 -2.87
CA GLN A 31 -11.64 35.30 -2.57
C GLN A 31 -10.26 35.32 -3.23
N MET A 32 -9.86 34.24 -3.92
CA MET A 32 -8.57 34.10 -4.54
C MET A 32 -8.67 33.95 -6.06
N SER A 33 -7.54 34.16 -6.75
CA SER A 33 -7.44 33.82 -8.17
C SER A 33 -7.44 32.28 -8.31
N THR A 34 -8.42 31.75 -9.02
CA THR A 34 -8.56 30.32 -9.29
C THR A 34 -8.70 30.05 -10.78
N THR A 35 -8.28 28.87 -11.21
CA THR A 35 -8.48 28.38 -12.59
C THR A 35 -9.23 27.06 -12.52
N PRO A 36 -10.28 26.83 -13.35
CA PRO A 36 -10.96 25.53 -13.43
C PRO A 36 -9.96 24.42 -13.80
N MET A 37 -10.06 23.26 -13.17
CA MET A 37 -9.10 22.17 -13.37
C MET A 37 -8.98 21.74 -14.83
N ILE A 38 -10.07 21.75 -15.60
CA ILE A 38 -10.06 21.35 -17.01
C ILE A 38 -9.15 22.23 -17.88
N GLU A 39 -8.94 23.49 -17.51
CA GLU A 39 -8.03 24.42 -18.22
C GLU A 39 -6.55 24.15 -17.88
N LEU A 40 -6.30 23.36 -16.83
CA LEU A 40 -4.97 23.01 -16.34
C LEU A 40 -4.54 21.59 -16.74
N THR A 41 -5.38 20.89 -17.50
CA THR A 41 -5.18 19.50 -17.89
C THR A 41 -5.22 19.35 -19.41
N ARG A 42 -4.55 18.30 -19.94
CA ARG A 42 -4.54 18.00 -21.38
C ARG A 42 -4.48 16.50 -21.65
N GLY A 43 -4.83 16.09 -22.87
CA GLY A 43 -4.71 14.71 -23.32
C GLY A 43 -6.07 14.06 -23.55
N HIS A 44 -6.16 12.75 -23.31
CA HIS A 44 -7.39 11.99 -23.53
C HIS A 44 -8.56 12.62 -22.73
N ASN A 45 -9.68 12.87 -23.40
CA ASN A 45 -10.86 13.53 -22.84
C ASN A 45 -10.55 14.81 -22.01
N GLY A 46 -9.65 15.66 -22.49
CA GLY A 46 -9.26 16.88 -21.80
C GLY A 46 -8.30 16.64 -20.61
N GLY A 47 -7.79 15.42 -20.46
CA GLY A 47 -6.87 15.07 -19.40
C GLY A 47 -7.53 14.62 -18.10
N ILE A 48 -8.86 14.53 -18.04
CA ILE A 48 -9.62 14.04 -16.87
C ILE A 48 -10.54 12.92 -17.33
N TYR A 49 -10.24 11.67 -16.97
CA TYR A 49 -10.96 10.51 -17.47
C TYR A 49 -10.85 9.28 -16.56
N ASN A 50 -11.82 8.40 -16.66
CA ASN A 50 -11.86 7.05 -16.13
C ASN A 50 -12.22 6.05 -17.24
N GLY A 51 -12.28 4.76 -16.93
CA GLY A 51 -12.65 3.73 -17.90
C GLY A 51 -14.12 3.31 -17.80
N SER A 52 -14.60 2.65 -18.84
CA SER A 52 -15.85 1.88 -18.78
C SER A 52 -15.58 0.50 -18.14
N PRO A 53 -16.58 -0.15 -17.52
CA PRO A 53 -16.45 -1.52 -17.03
C PRO A 53 -15.99 -2.48 -18.13
N PHE A 54 -15.07 -3.38 -17.80
CA PHE A 54 -14.56 -4.39 -18.73
C PHE A 54 -14.27 -5.72 -18.02
N VAL A 55 -14.23 -6.81 -18.79
CA VAL A 55 -13.85 -8.13 -18.29
C VAL A 55 -12.33 -8.14 -18.06
N ARG A 56 -11.89 -8.62 -16.90
CA ARG A 56 -10.50 -8.68 -16.50
C ARG A 56 -9.96 -10.08 -16.70
N ASN A 57 -9.16 -10.28 -17.74
CA ASN A 57 -8.47 -11.53 -17.97
C ASN A 57 -7.08 -11.47 -17.32
N TYR A 58 -6.96 -12.09 -16.15
CA TYR A 58 -5.68 -12.16 -15.43
C TYR A 58 -4.82 -13.29 -15.99
N VAL A 59 -3.52 -13.05 -16.00
CA VAL A 59 -2.49 -14.02 -16.42
C VAL A 59 -1.42 -14.12 -15.34
N GLU A 60 -0.68 -15.22 -15.31
CA GLU A 60 0.40 -15.43 -14.34
C GLU A 60 1.78 -15.11 -14.93
N ASP A 61 1.91 -15.28 -16.26
CA ASP A 61 3.18 -15.06 -16.96
C ASP A 61 3.41 -13.57 -17.25
N PRO A 62 4.51 -12.98 -16.73
CA PRO A 62 4.87 -11.58 -16.98
C PRO A 62 5.12 -11.24 -18.46
N GLU A 63 5.47 -12.21 -19.31
CA GLU A 63 5.64 -11.97 -20.75
C GLU A 63 4.31 -11.66 -21.42
N HIS A 64 3.23 -12.22 -20.90
CA HIS A 64 1.87 -12.08 -21.42
C HIS A 64 1.00 -11.13 -20.61
N GLY A 65 1.52 -10.55 -19.52
CA GLY A 65 0.81 -9.69 -18.61
C GLY A 65 1.42 -8.31 -18.43
N VAL A 66 0.59 -7.36 -17.99
CA VAL A 66 1.00 -6.05 -17.51
C VAL A 66 0.54 -5.86 -16.07
N PRO A 67 1.31 -5.19 -15.19
CA PRO A 67 0.87 -4.93 -13.83
C PRO A 67 -0.44 -4.14 -13.81
N PHE A 68 -1.38 -4.55 -12.96
CA PHE A 68 -2.73 -3.99 -12.93
C PHE A 68 -3.09 -3.44 -11.56
N LEU A 69 -3.29 -2.13 -11.51
CA LEU A 69 -3.61 -1.39 -10.30
C LEU A 69 -5.13 -1.32 -10.09
N THR A 70 -5.58 -1.73 -8.92
CA THR A 70 -6.97 -1.63 -8.48
C THR A 70 -7.13 -0.52 -7.43
N THR A 71 -8.35 -0.12 -7.13
CA THR A 71 -8.65 0.86 -6.08
C THR A 71 -8.11 0.44 -4.71
N SER A 72 -8.10 -0.86 -4.41
CA SER A 72 -7.56 -1.41 -3.16
C SER A 72 -6.02 -1.36 -3.07
N SER A 73 -5.33 -1.36 -4.22
CA SER A 73 -3.87 -1.31 -4.28
C SER A 73 -3.29 0.09 -4.53
N LEU A 74 -4.13 1.10 -4.82
CA LEU A 74 -3.70 2.45 -5.17
C LEU A 74 -2.75 3.08 -4.15
N LEU A 75 -3.00 2.89 -2.87
CA LEU A 75 -2.21 3.47 -1.78
C LEU A 75 -1.14 2.52 -1.22
N GLN A 76 -0.88 1.38 -1.84
CA GLN A 76 0.17 0.48 -1.39
C GLN A 76 1.56 1.06 -1.62
N ALA A 77 2.43 0.86 -0.63
CA ALA A 77 3.83 1.28 -0.70
C ALA A 77 4.63 0.46 -1.72
N ASP A 78 4.31 -0.82 -1.84
CA ASP A 78 4.96 -1.80 -2.73
C ASP A 78 3.98 -2.27 -3.80
N LEU A 79 4.31 -2.01 -5.06
CA LEU A 79 3.54 -2.40 -6.24
C LEU A 79 4.10 -3.63 -6.96
N SER A 80 5.15 -4.27 -6.43
CA SER A 80 5.81 -5.44 -7.06
C SER A 80 4.94 -6.69 -7.11
N LYS A 81 3.86 -6.73 -6.34
CA LYS A 81 2.94 -7.88 -6.21
C LYS A 81 1.56 -7.62 -6.83
N LEU A 82 1.47 -6.69 -7.78
CA LEU A 82 0.22 -6.47 -8.52
C LEU A 82 -0.12 -7.69 -9.37
N SER A 83 -1.42 -7.98 -9.50
CA SER A 83 -1.91 -8.97 -10.46
C SER A 83 -1.59 -8.52 -11.89
N LEU A 84 -1.41 -9.46 -12.80
CA LEU A 84 -1.12 -9.17 -14.19
C LEU A 84 -2.40 -9.24 -15.03
N LEU A 85 -2.76 -8.16 -15.71
CA LEU A 85 -3.81 -8.14 -16.73
C LEU A 85 -3.22 -8.63 -18.06
N SER A 86 -4.00 -9.38 -18.83
CA SER A 86 -3.59 -9.79 -20.19
C SER A 86 -3.07 -8.60 -20.99
N LYS A 87 -1.84 -8.71 -21.51
CA LYS A 87 -1.18 -7.66 -22.29
C LYS A 87 -1.97 -7.34 -23.56
N LYS A 88 -2.57 -8.37 -24.19
CA LYS A 88 -3.43 -8.22 -25.38
C LYS A 88 -4.64 -7.33 -25.07
N ASP A 89 -5.28 -7.51 -23.90
CA ASP A 89 -6.44 -6.71 -23.53
C ASP A 89 -6.02 -5.29 -23.14
N ALA A 90 -4.99 -5.16 -22.31
CA ALA A 90 -4.45 -3.87 -21.87
C ALA A 90 -4.05 -2.97 -23.05
N GLN A 91 -3.40 -3.50 -24.07
CA GLN A 91 -2.95 -2.77 -25.25
C GLN A 91 -4.04 -2.61 -26.31
N SER A 92 -5.26 -3.12 -26.09
CA SER A 92 -6.37 -2.90 -27.01
C SER A 92 -6.73 -1.41 -27.12
N ARG A 93 -7.35 -1.01 -28.23
CA ARG A 93 -7.85 0.37 -28.40
C ARG A 93 -8.81 0.80 -27.28
N GLN A 94 -9.51 -0.16 -26.68
CA GLN A 94 -10.47 0.09 -25.62
C GLN A 94 -9.82 0.36 -24.26
N LEU A 95 -8.63 -0.17 -23.97
CA LEU A 95 -8.01 -0.10 -22.64
C LEU A 95 -6.63 0.57 -22.63
N SER A 96 -6.03 0.88 -23.79
CA SER A 96 -4.68 1.47 -23.85
C SER A 96 -4.56 2.81 -23.11
N PHE A 97 -5.64 3.61 -23.07
CA PHE A 97 -5.65 4.89 -22.34
C PHE A 97 -5.68 4.72 -20.80
N LEU A 98 -5.89 3.49 -20.28
CA LEU A 98 -5.84 3.20 -18.85
C LEU A 98 -4.40 3.00 -18.33
N GLU A 99 -3.39 3.02 -19.20
CA GLU A 99 -2.00 3.05 -18.81
C GLU A 99 -1.67 4.26 -17.95
N ILE A 100 -0.99 4.01 -16.84
CA ILE A 100 -0.53 5.07 -15.94
C ILE A 100 0.79 5.63 -16.47
N LYS A 101 0.88 6.94 -16.49
CA LYS A 101 2.12 7.65 -16.82
C LYS A 101 2.59 8.44 -15.59
N PRO A 102 3.91 8.61 -15.41
CA PRO A 102 4.44 9.45 -14.34
C PRO A 102 3.77 10.84 -14.33
N GLU A 103 3.67 11.40 -13.14
CA GLU A 103 3.05 12.71 -12.87
C GLU A 103 1.53 12.81 -13.04
N MET A 104 0.85 11.76 -13.47
CA MET A 104 -0.61 11.71 -13.36
C MET A 104 -1.05 11.72 -11.89
N ILE A 105 -2.22 12.31 -11.64
CA ILE A 105 -2.91 12.19 -10.37
C ILE A 105 -3.99 11.15 -10.53
N LEU A 106 -3.98 10.16 -9.64
CA LEU A 106 -4.90 9.03 -9.64
C LEU A 106 -5.90 9.21 -8.51
N ILE A 107 -7.20 9.16 -8.82
CA ILE A 107 -8.28 9.40 -7.85
C ILE A 107 -9.24 8.21 -7.89
N THR A 108 -9.54 7.59 -6.75
CA THR A 108 -10.60 6.59 -6.69
C THR A 108 -11.97 7.23 -6.90
N CYS A 109 -12.71 6.76 -7.89
CA CYS A 109 -14.02 7.33 -8.24
C CYS A 109 -15.21 6.42 -7.92
N SER A 110 -14.97 5.27 -7.28
CA SER A 110 -16.01 4.34 -6.85
C SER A 110 -15.63 3.66 -5.53
N GLY A 111 -16.61 3.40 -4.67
CA GLY A 111 -16.41 2.78 -3.36
C GLY A 111 -15.78 3.75 -2.35
N SER A 112 -14.51 3.58 -2.02
CA SER A 112 -13.77 4.53 -1.17
C SER A 112 -13.31 5.73 -1.99
N ILE A 113 -14.20 6.67 -2.23
CA ILE A 113 -13.97 7.84 -3.09
C ILE A 113 -12.94 8.80 -2.52
N GLY A 114 -12.21 9.48 -3.41
CA GLY A 114 -11.29 10.56 -3.05
C GLY A 114 -9.97 10.11 -2.46
N ARG A 115 -9.64 8.81 -2.51
CA ARG A 115 -8.27 8.37 -2.26
C ARG A 115 -7.41 8.75 -3.46
N MET A 116 -6.26 9.37 -3.20
CA MET A 116 -5.43 9.91 -4.26
C MET A 116 -4.00 9.39 -4.17
N ALA A 117 -3.38 9.21 -5.34
CA ALA A 117 -1.98 8.90 -5.46
C ALA A 117 -1.34 9.73 -6.58
N TYR A 118 -0.14 10.20 -6.33
CA TYR A 118 0.73 10.75 -7.35
C TYR A 118 1.42 9.62 -8.10
N ALA A 119 1.29 9.59 -9.42
CA ALA A 119 1.91 8.55 -10.24
C ALA A 119 3.43 8.74 -10.30
N ARG A 120 4.14 7.84 -9.64
CA ARG A 120 5.60 7.81 -9.55
C ARG A 120 6.21 7.16 -10.80
N ALA A 121 7.51 7.33 -11.00
CA ALA A 121 8.22 6.73 -12.13
C ALA A 121 8.13 5.18 -12.18
N ASP A 122 8.01 4.50 -11.02
CA ASP A 122 7.84 3.04 -10.95
C ASP A 122 6.42 2.55 -11.30
N MET A 123 5.51 3.47 -11.61
CA MET A 123 4.16 3.17 -12.07
C MET A 123 4.02 3.26 -13.60
N GLU A 124 5.07 3.63 -14.32
CA GLU A 124 5.07 3.59 -15.78
C GLU A 124 4.89 2.15 -16.28
N GLY A 125 4.00 1.97 -17.26
CA GLY A 125 3.67 0.62 -17.77
C GLY A 125 2.75 -0.19 -16.85
N VAL A 126 2.13 0.44 -15.85
CA VAL A 126 1.06 -0.14 -15.03
C VAL A 126 -0.29 0.30 -15.60
N TRP A 127 -1.22 -0.63 -15.78
CA TRP A 127 -2.61 -0.30 -16.13
C TRP A 127 -3.47 -0.20 -14.89
N SER A 128 -4.45 0.69 -14.89
CA SER A 128 -5.40 0.81 -13.78
C SER A 128 -6.79 0.30 -14.14
N ASN A 129 -7.60 -0.02 -13.13
CA ASN A 129 -8.99 -0.34 -13.34
C ASN A 129 -9.81 0.93 -13.72
N GLN A 130 -11.05 0.71 -14.16
CA GLN A 130 -11.97 1.77 -14.54
C GLN A 130 -12.37 2.71 -13.39
N ASP A 131 -12.27 2.25 -12.15
CA ASP A 131 -12.67 3.00 -10.95
C ASP A 131 -11.55 3.91 -10.41
N ILE A 132 -10.45 4.05 -11.16
CA ILE A 132 -9.38 5.00 -10.91
C ILE A 132 -9.42 6.05 -12.02
N MET A 133 -9.83 7.25 -11.66
CA MET A 133 -9.80 8.43 -12.53
C MET A 133 -8.36 8.92 -12.67
N LYS A 134 -7.96 9.29 -13.88
CA LYS A 134 -6.68 9.92 -14.20
C LYS A 134 -6.91 11.40 -14.40
N VAL A 135 -6.06 12.20 -13.77
CA VAL A 135 -5.92 13.62 -14.04
C VAL A 135 -4.51 13.84 -14.58
N LEU A 136 -4.43 14.33 -15.83
CA LEU A 136 -3.16 14.58 -16.53
C LEU A 136 -2.91 16.09 -16.60
N PRO A 137 -2.10 16.64 -15.68
CA PRO A 137 -1.76 18.08 -15.68
C PRO A 137 -1.03 18.48 -16.95
N ASP A 138 -1.33 19.66 -17.49
CA ASP A 138 -0.52 20.27 -18.54
C ASP A 138 0.70 20.97 -17.91
N PRO A 139 1.94 20.50 -18.15
CA PRO A 139 3.14 21.07 -17.56
C PRO A 139 3.39 22.53 -17.94
N ASN A 140 2.74 23.04 -19.01
CA ASN A 140 2.80 24.44 -19.39
C ASN A 140 1.85 25.32 -18.56
N SER A 141 0.83 24.72 -17.94
CA SER A 141 -0.23 25.42 -17.23
C SER A 141 -0.12 25.27 -15.72
N ILE A 142 0.32 24.11 -15.21
CA ILE A 142 0.40 23.84 -13.79
C ILE A 142 1.48 22.79 -13.47
N LYS A 143 2.06 22.91 -12.29
CA LYS A 143 2.98 21.91 -11.72
C LYS A 143 2.20 20.73 -11.16
N SER A 144 2.46 19.52 -11.64
CA SER A 144 1.72 18.29 -11.28
C SER A 144 1.72 17.98 -9.77
N GLY A 145 2.87 18.14 -9.12
CA GLY A 145 3.00 17.91 -7.68
C GLY A 145 2.21 18.93 -6.84
N TYR A 146 2.18 20.19 -7.28
CA TYR A 146 1.32 21.19 -6.63
C TYR A 146 -0.16 20.83 -6.74
N LEU A 147 -0.63 20.49 -7.95
CA LEU A 147 -2.02 20.08 -8.13
C LEU A 147 -2.37 18.87 -7.26
N TYR A 148 -1.48 17.88 -7.17
CA TYR A 148 -1.66 16.75 -6.27
C TYR A 148 -1.75 17.18 -4.79
N ALA A 149 -0.84 18.04 -4.32
CA ALA A 149 -0.83 18.52 -2.95
C ALA A 149 -2.10 19.32 -2.61
N TYR A 150 -2.57 20.17 -3.53
CA TYR A 150 -3.85 20.88 -3.41
C TYR A 150 -5.03 19.93 -3.29
N LEU A 151 -5.14 18.94 -4.18
CA LEU A 151 -6.23 17.97 -4.14
C LEU A 151 -6.25 17.14 -2.86
N CYS A 152 -5.06 16.82 -2.30
CA CYS A 152 -4.91 16.11 -1.04
C CYS A 152 -5.09 16.99 0.21
N SER A 153 -5.20 18.31 0.05
CA SER A 153 -5.38 19.25 1.15
C SER A 153 -6.77 19.18 1.77
N ARG A 154 -6.92 19.78 2.96
CA ARG A 154 -8.23 19.97 3.61
C ARG A 154 -9.22 20.83 2.81
N PHE A 155 -8.76 21.52 1.76
CA PHE A 155 -9.62 22.25 0.83
C PHE A 155 -10.02 21.40 -0.37
N GLY A 156 -9.12 20.61 -0.95
CA GLY A 156 -9.36 19.78 -2.12
C GLY A 156 -10.23 18.54 -1.84
N VAL A 157 -9.89 17.80 -0.78
CA VAL A 157 -10.61 16.55 -0.42
C VAL A 157 -12.10 16.75 -0.22
N PRO A 158 -12.59 17.75 0.54
CA PRO A 158 -14.02 18.00 0.70
C PRO A 158 -14.72 18.34 -0.60
N MET A 159 -14.07 19.09 -1.49
CA MET A 159 -14.64 19.48 -2.77
C MET A 159 -14.82 18.29 -3.71
N ILE A 160 -13.85 17.36 -3.73
CA ILE A 160 -13.98 16.09 -4.45
C ILE A 160 -15.13 15.27 -3.87
N ALA A 161 -15.17 15.12 -2.54
CA ALA A 161 -16.17 14.34 -1.85
C ALA A 161 -17.59 14.92 -2.01
N SER A 162 -17.74 16.25 -2.06
CA SER A 162 -19.04 16.91 -2.24
C SER A 162 -19.71 16.57 -3.56
N GLY A 163 -18.95 16.13 -4.54
CA GLY A 163 -19.41 15.70 -5.84
C GLY A 163 -19.98 14.31 -5.93
N THR A 164 -19.96 13.57 -4.87
CA THR A 164 -20.44 12.19 -4.86
C THR A 164 -21.95 12.09 -5.11
N TYR A 165 -22.34 11.06 -5.83
CA TYR A 165 -23.73 10.66 -6.04
C TYR A 165 -23.88 9.14 -5.88
N GLY A 166 -25.10 8.65 -5.72
CA GLY A 166 -25.41 7.23 -5.49
C GLY A 166 -25.68 6.91 -4.02
N ALA A 167 -26.69 6.07 -3.77
CA ALA A 167 -27.16 5.75 -2.42
C ALA A 167 -26.39 4.61 -1.76
N ILE A 168 -26.02 3.56 -2.52
CA ILE A 168 -25.35 2.35 -2.00
C ILE A 168 -23.87 2.37 -2.35
N ILE A 169 -23.54 2.58 -3.62
CA ILE A 169 -22.15 2.76 -4.08
C ILE A 169 -22.06 4.19 -4.61
N GLN A 170 -21.28 5.01 -3.92
CA GLN A 170 -21.04 6.39 -4.34
C GLN A 170 -20.08 6.41 -5.51
N HIS A 171 -20.28 7.36 -6.43
CA HIS A 171 -19.44 7.61 -7.59
C HIS A 171 -19.14 9.10 -7.74
N ILE A 172 -18.03 9.42 -8.40
CA ILE A 172 -17.72 10.74 -8.93
C ILE A 172 -17.39 10.62 -10.41
N GLU A 173 -17.81 11.61 -11.18
CA GLU A 173 -17.59 11.66 -12.63
C GLU A 173 -16.49 12.66 -12.99
N PRO A 174 -15.80 12.49 -14.14
CA PRO A 174 -14.79 13.42 -14.64
C PRO A 174 -15.25 14.87 -14.69
N GLN A 175 -16.51 15.13 -15.09
CA GLN A 175 -17.08 16.49 -15.16
C GLN A 175 -17.12 17.20 -13.81
N HIS A 176 -17.24 16.44 -12.72
CA HIS A 176 -17.24 16.95 -11.35
C HIS A 176 -15.88 17.54 -10.99
N ILE A 177 -14.83 16.80 -11.33
CA ILE A 177 -13.43 17.19 -11.10
C ILE A 177 -13.03 18.32 -12.06
N ALA A 178 -13.53 18.30 -13.30
CA ALA A 178 -13.20 19.30 -14.32
C ALA A 178 -13.48 20.75 -13.89
N ASN A 179 -14.53 20.97 -13.11
CA ASN A 179 -14.96 22.29 -12.67
C ASN A 179 -14.42 22.73 -11.30
N LEU A 180 -13.55 21.90 -10.67
CA LEU A 180 -12.97 22.28 -9.40
C LEU A 180 -12.09 23.53 -9.54
N PRO A 181 -12.28 24.58 -8.73
CA PRO A 181 -11.40 25.75 -8.74
C PRO A 181 -10.05 25.38 -8.14
N VAL A 182 -8.98 25.61 -8.87
CA VAL A 182 -7.60 25.39 -8.43
C VAL A 182 -6.99 26.76 -8.15
N PRO A 183 -6.63 27.07 -6.89
CA PRO A 183 -6.01 28.36 -6.56
C PRO A 183 -4.64 28.51 -7.21
N ARG A 184 -4.27 29.74 -7.55
CA ARG A 184 -2.97 30.06 -8.13
C ARG A 184 -2.12 30.73 -7.04
N LEU A 185 -1.09 30.00 -6.59
CA LEU A 185 -0.32 30.33 -5.39
C LEU A 185 1.09 30.86 -5.70
N GLY A 186 1.37 31.17 -6.97
CA GLY A 186 2.66 31.74 -7.37
C GLY A 186 3.86 30.80 -7.10
N GLU A 187 4.87 31.31 -6.40
CA GLU A 187 6.10 30.54 -6.11
C GLU A 187 5.84 29.27 -5.29
N ALA A 188 4.86 29.27 -4.39
CA ALA A 188 4.51 28.11 -3.58
C ALA A 188 4.09 26.88 -4.42
N GLU A 189 3.64 27.09 -5.68
CA GLU A 189 3.33 25.98 -6.61
C GLU A 189 4.59 25.18 -6.97
N ALA A 190 5.71 25.86 -7.20
CA ALA A 190 6.99 25.23 -7.51
C ALA A 190 7.55 24.48 -6.30
N ASP A 191 7.51 25.11 -5.13
CA ASP A 191 8.02 24.52 -3.87
C ASP A 191 7.23 23.25 -3.49
N ALA A 192 5.91 23.33 -3.58
CA ALA A 192 5.04 22.15 -3.32
C ALA A 192 5.30 21.02 -4.34
N HIS A 193 5.50 21.37 -5.62
CA HIS A 193 5.85 20.40 -6.65
C HIS A 193 7.18 19.69 -6.34
N ASP A 194 8.22 20.44 -6.00
CA ASP A 194 9.53 19.85 -5.69
C ASP A 194 9.48 18.92 -4.47
N LEU A 195 8.71 19.28 -3.45
CA LEU A 195 8.49 18.42 -2.28
C LEU A 195 7.81 17.09 -2.69
N ILE A 196 6.78 17.12 -3.55
CA ILE A 196 6.08 15.92 -4.02
C ILE A 196 6.99 15.07 -4.91
N GLN A 197 7.77 15.67 -5.82
CA GLN A 197 8.73 14.94 -6.64
C GLN A 197 9.77 14.22 -5.79
N ARG A 198 10.36 14.91 -4.83
CA ARG A 198 11.32 14.33 -3.89
C ARG A 198 10.69 13.23 -3.02
N ALA A 199 9.41 13.34 -2.67
CA ALA A 199 8.66 12.31 -1.98
C ALA A 199 8.48 11.06 -2.86
N ALA A 200 8.10 11.26 -4.13
CA ALA A 200 7.96 10.19 -5.11
C ALA A 200 9.30 9.47 -5.37
N ASP A 201 10.38 10.22 -5.56
CA ASP A 201 11.74 9.68 -5.77
C ASP A 201 12.23 8.86 -4.57
N ALA A 202 11.97 9.34 -3.35
CA ALA A 202 12.32 8.61 -2.14
C ALA A 202 11.59 7.27 -2.05
N GLN A 203 10.30 7.23 -2.44
CA GLN A 203 9.51 6.01 -2.46
C GLN A 203 10.03 5.02 -3.51
N VAL A 204 10.31 5.48 -4.74
CA VAL A 204 10.90 4.67 -5.82
C VAL A 204 12.25 4.09 -5.39
N LYS A 205 13.11 4.93 -4.81
CA LYS A 205 14.43 4.50 -4.31
C LYS A 205 14.31 3.47 -3.21
N SER A 206 13.37 3.62 -2.28
CA SER A 206 13.09 2.62 -1.25
C SER A 206 12.73 1.27 -1.86
N GLY A 207 11.82 1.23 -2.85
CA GLY A 207 11.44 0.01 -3.55
C GLY A 207 12.61 -0.68 -4.25
N LYS A 208 13.49 0.10 -4.91
CA LYS A 208 14.70 -0.42 -5.55
C LYS A 208 15.67 -1.04 -4.53
N ILE A 209 15.87 -0.40 -3.38
CA ILE A 209 16.75 -0.92 -2.31
C ILE A 209 16.18 -2.21 -1.71
N LEU A 210 14.86 -2.30 -1.48
CA LEU A 210 14.25 -3.55 -1.00
C LEU A 210 14.39 -4.68 -2.03
N LYS A 211 14.19 -4.39 -3.32
CA LYS A 211 14.45 -5.37 -4.38
C LYS A 211 15.91 -5.84 -4.37
N GLN A 212 16.86 -4.93 -4.19
CA GLN A 212 18.29 -5.25 -4.05
C GLN A 212 18.55 -6.13 -2.82
N ALA A 213 17.94 -5.84 -1.67
CA ALA A 213 18.10 -6.66 -0.47
C ALA A 213 17.60 -8.11 -0.68
N GLY A 214 16.44 -8.28 -1.32
CA GLY A 214 15.93 -9.62 -1.66
C GLY A 214 16.82 -10.36 -2.67
N ALA A 215 17.30 -9.66 -3.71
CA ALA A 215 18.25 -10.23 -4.68
C ALA A 215 19.55 -10.68 -4.02
N LEU A 216 20.09 -9.89 -3.10
CA LEU A 216 21.30 -10.24 -2.37
C LEU A 216 21.12 -11.51 -1.51
N VAL A 217 19.96 -11.70 -0.87
CA VAL A 217 19.64 -12.97 -0.19
C VAL A 217 19.62 -14.12 -1.19
N ASN A 218 18.97 -13.95 -2.34
CA ASN A 218 18.88 -15.00 -3.36
C ASN A 218 20.27 -15.39 -3.88
N ASP A 219 21.10 -14.41 -4.21
CA ASP A 219 22.45 -14.62 -4.76
C ASP A 219 23.36 -15.37 -3.77
N ILE A 220 23.38 -14.94 -2.50
CA ILE A 220 24.23 -15.56 -1.48
C ILE A 220 23.76 -16.99 -1.14
N CYS A 221 22.44 -17.21 -1.10
CA CYS A 221 21.86 -18.52 -0.76
C CYS A 221 21.72 -19.45 -1.98
N GLY A 222 22.00 -18.96 -3.20
CA GLY A 222 21.75 -19.73 -4.44
C GLY A 222 20.26 -19.97 -4.71
N PHE A 223 19.38 -19.06 -4.29
CA PHE A 223 17.95 -19.18 -4.51
C PHE A 223 17.55 -18.65 -5.88
N PRO A 224 16.60 -19.30 -6.57
CA PRO A 224 16.03 -18.74 -7.78
C PRO A 224 15.19 -17.49 -7.46
N GLU A 225 15.14 -16.53 -8.37
CA GLU A 225 14.31 -15.33 -8.22
C GLU A 225 12.83 -15.70 -8.06
N LYS A 226 12.38 -16.72 -8.81
CA LYS A 226 11.07 -17.37 -8.65
C LYS A 226 11.24 -18.87 -8.65
N LEU A 227 10.53 -19.51 -7.75
CA LEU A 227 10.39 -20.96 -7.77
C LEU A 227 9.55 -21.38 -8.97
N ALA A 228 9.91 -22.48 -9.60
CA ALA A 228 9.18 -22.99 -10.74
C ALA A 228 7.73 -23.32 -10.32
N SER A 229 6.84 -22.41 -10.59
CA SER A 229 5.41 -22.73 -10.63
C SER A 229 5.24 -23.72 -11.76
N ALA A 230 4.80 -24.95 -11.47
CA ALA A 230 4.21 -25.75 -12.51
C ALA A 230 2.99 -24.96 -12.97
N ALA A 231 3.05 -24.33 -14.15
CA ALA A 231 1.96 -23.61 -14.80
C ALA A 231 0.83 -24.56 -15.19
N ARG A 232 0.35 -25.36 -14.23
CA ARG A 232 -0.72 -26.33 -14.38
C ARG A 232 -1.85 -25.91 -13.46
N ILE A 233 -3.06 -25.96 -14.00
CA ILE A 233 -4.31 -25.76 -13.25
C ILE A 233 -4.38 -26.72 -12.05
N PHE A 234 -3.66 -27.85 -12.11
CA PHE A 234 -3.55 -28.84 -11.05
C PHE A 234 -2.08 -29.15 -10.79
N ALA A 235 -1.67 -29.05 -9.52
CA ALA A 235 -0.37 -29.50 -9.05
C ALA A 235 -0.54 -30.85 -8.34
N TYR A 236 0.36 -31.79 -8.66
CA TYR A 236 0.42 -33.09 -8.00
C TYR A 236 1.71 -33.16 -7.18
N SER A 237 1.59 -33.60 -5.94
CA SER A 237 2.74 -33.90 -5.10
C SER A 237 2.57 -35.21 -4.39
N SER A 238 3.68 -35.81 -3.93
CA SER A 238 3.70 -36.92 -3.02
C SER A 238 4.25 -36.51 -1.67
N ALA A 239 3.67 -37.00 -0.61
CA ALA A 239 4.17 -36.79 0.75
C ALA A 239 4.50 -38.12 1.39
N LYS A 240 5.59 -38.21 2.17
CA LYS A 240 5.87 -39.40 2.99
C LYS A 240 4.77 -39.55 4.04
N SER A 241 4.39 -40.79 4.36
CA SER A 241 3.35 -41.07 5.37
C SER A 241 3.65 -40.44 6.73
N SER A 242 4.93 -40.33 7.10
CA SER A 242 5.38 -39.61 8.32
C SER A 242 5.04 -38.11 8.30
N ASN A 243 5.03 -37.47 7.14
CA ASN A 243 4.72 -36.04 7.02
C ASN A 243 3.20 -35.79 7.05
N ILE A 244 2.39 -36.77 6.61
CA ILE A 244 0.94 -36.72 6.65
C ILE A 244 0.41 -36.75 8.10
N LEU A 245 1.14 -37.35 9.03
CA LEU A 245 0.77 -37.37 10.45
C LEU A 245 0.68 -35.97 11.09
N ARG A 246 1.39 -34.99 10.56
CA ARG A 246 1.36 -33.60 11.05
C ARG A 246 0.24 -32.78 10.36
N ARG A 247 0.14 -32.87 9.06
CA ARG A 247 -0.81 -32.11 8.25
C ARG A 247 -1.26 -32.87 7.02
N LEU A 248 -2.59 -32.84 6.76
CA LEU A 248 -3.22 -33.52 5.62
C LEU A 248 -3.60 -32.57 4.48
N ASP A 249 -3.54 -31.26 4.70
CA ASP A 249 -3.99 -30.28 3.72
C ASP A 249 -3.04 -30.14 2.53
N ALA A 250 -3.61 -30.00 1.33
CA ALA A 250 -2.86 -29.93 0.07
C ALA A 250 -1.95 -28.67 0.00
N THR A 251 -2.33 -27.57 0.64
CA THR A 251 -1.55 -26.34 0.66
C THR A 251 -0.19 -26.55 1.31
N PHE A 252 -0.16 -27.28 2.42
CA PHE A 252 1.09 -27.63 3.11
C PHE A 252 2.01 -28.51 2.26
N HIS A 253 1.43 -29.41 1.45
CA HIS A 253 2.16 -30.32 0.58
C HIS A 253 2.33 -29.81 -0.86
N ASN A 254 2.12 -28.52 -1.10
CA ASN A 254 2.31 -27.92 -2.42
C ASN A 254 3.76 -28.12 -2.91
N PRO A 255 3.97 -28.58 -4.16
CA PRO A 255 5.30 -28.85 -4.71
C PRO A 255 6.26 -27.66 -4.64
N VAL A 256 5.76 -26.44 -4.89
CA VAL A 256 6.56 -25.20 -4.84
C VAL A 256 7.05 -24.95 -3.41
N ALA A 257 6.20 -25.14 -2.41
CA ALA A 257 6.54 -24.99 -1.01
C ALA A 257 7.51 -26.09 -0.53
N GLN A 258 7.39 -27.33 -1.04
CA GLN A 258 8.35 -28.40 -0.79
C GLN A 258 9.71 -28.08 -1.39
N GLN A 259 9.75 -27.51 -2.60
CA GLN A 259 10.97 -27.04 -3.23
C GLN A 259 11.63 -25.93 -2.40
N ALA A 260 10.83 -24.94 -1.93
CA ALA A 260 11.31 -23.87 -1.05
C ALA A 260 11.97 -24.44 0.23
N GLU A 261 11.34 -25.44 0.85
CA GLU A 261 11.90 -26.12 2.03
C GLU A 261 13.21 -26.83 1.72
N ALA A 262 13.25 -27.59 0.62
CA ALA A 262 14.44 -28.35 0.23
C ALA A 262 15.65 -27.46 -0.02
N ILE A 263 15.47 -26.36 -0.75
CA ILE A 263 16.59 -25.41 -1.02
C ILE A 263 17.00 -24.64 0.23
N THR A 264 16.07 -24.36 1.14
CA THR A 264 16.40 -23.72 2.42
C THR A 264 17.19 -24.67 3.34
N ILE A 265 16.85 -25.97 3.35
CA ILE A 265 17.62 -27.00 4.06
C ILE A 265 19.03 -27.11 3.46
N ALA A 266 19.15 -27.10 2.13
CA ALA A 266 20.46 -27.13 1.45
C ALA A 266 21.33 -25.88 1.78
N ALA A 267 20.71 -24.76 2.11
CA ALA A 267 21.36 -23.54 2.61
C ALA A 267 21.61 -23.56 4.14
N ASN A 268 21.66 -24.73 4.75
CA ASN A 268 21.86 -24.95 6.18
C ASN A 268 20.85 -24.20 7.07
N GLY A 269 19.56 -24.20 6.66
CA GLY A 269 18.50 -23.49 7.36
C GLY A 269 18.26 -24.06 8.77
N ILE A 270 18.14 -23.18 9.76
CA ILE A 270 17.69 -23.47 11.13
C ILE A 270 16.32 -22.85 11.38
N ALA A 271 15.54 -23.36 12.34
CA ALA A 271 14.24 -22.80 12.65
C ALA A 271 14.37 -21.33 13.11
N LEU A 272 13.37 -20.48 12.81
CA LEU A 272 13.34 -19.10 13.27
C LEU A 272 13.44 -19.01 14.79
N SER A 273 12.78 -19.93 15.53
CA SER A 273 12.92 -20.06 16.98
C SER A 273 14.36 -20.30 17.41
N ASP A 274 15.08 -21.20 16.73
CA ASP A 274 16.48 -21.53 17.03
C ASP A 274 17.42 -20.37 16.64
N ALA A 275 17.03 -19.58 15.64
CA ALA A 275 17.70 -18.34 15.26
C ALA A 275 17.46 -17.18 16.24
N GLY A 276 16.71 -17.40 17.32
CA GLY A 276 16.38 -16.38 18.31
C GLY A 276 15.33 -15.39 17.86
N VAL A 277 14.42 -15.79 16.98
CA VAL A 277 13.28 -14.96 16.57
C VAL A 277 12.08 -15.27 17.45
N SER A 278 11.60 -14.28 18.19
CA SER A 278 10.33 -14.33 18.92
C SER A 278 9.18 -13.89 18.04
N GLY A 279 8.02 -14.51 18.27
CA GLY A 279 6.81 -14.17 17.56
C GLY A 279 5.71 -13.70 18.51
N PHE A 280 4.92 -12.72 18.05
CA PHE A 280 3.84 -12.13 18.83
C PHE A 280 2.56 -12.06 18.01
N GLU A 281 1.45 -12.37 18.64
CA GLU A 281 0.11 -12.18 18.08
C GLU A 281 -0.80 -11.51 19.12
N SER A 282 -1.61 -10.58 18.65
CA SER A 282 -2.57 -9.91 19.52
C SER A 282 -3.74 -10.84 19.83
N ASN A 283 -4.14 -10.89 21.09
CA ASN A 283 -5.35 -11.60 21.49
C ASN A 283 -6.60 -11.01 20.82
N ARG A 284 -7.60 -11.83 20.57
CA ARG A 284 -8.92 -11.34 20.15
C ARG A 284 -9.54 -10.58 21.33
N MET A 285 -9.73 -9.29 21.14
CA MET A 285 -10.34 -8.41 22.12
C MET A 285 -11.52 -7.65 21.52
N LYS A 286 -12.42 -7.19 22.38
CA LYS A 286 -13.47 -6.25 21.96
C LYS A 286 -12.82 -4.94 21.56
N GLN A 287 -12.97 -4.55 20.29
CA GLN A 287 -12.44 -3.29 19.80
C GLN A 287 -13.40 -2.16 20.15
N VAL A 288 -12.96 -1.27 21.04
CA VAL A 288 -13.67 -0.02 21.37
C VAL A 288 -12.75 1.12 20.96
N PHE A 289 -13.22 1.91 20.00
CA PHE A 289 -12.48 3.05 19.48
C PHE A 289 -12.89 4.32 20.23
N VAL A 290 -11.90 5.16 20.50
CA VAL A 290 -12.00 6.40 21.27
C VAL A 290 -11.27 7.54 20.55
N GLU A 291 -11.39 8.76 21.06
CA GLU A 291 -10.56 9.88 20.60
C GLU A 291 -9.08 9.63 20.92
N GLU A 292 -8.19 10.25 20.13
CA GLU A 292 -6.73 10.11 20.21
C GLU A 292 -6.19 10.20 21.65
N LYS A 293 -6.63 11.21 22.41
CA LYS A 293 -6.16 11.44 23.80
C LYS A 293 -6.44 10.30 24.78
N TYR A 294 -7.33 9.36 24.45
CA TYR A 294 -7.75 8.25 25.30
C TYR A 294 -7.35 6.87 24.76
N GLY A 295 -6.65 6.82 23.64
CA GLY A 295 -6.38 5.57 22.96
C GLY A 295 -4.98 5.47 22.34
N THR A 296 -4.63 4.23 22.01
CA THR A 296 -3.43 3.88 21.28
C THR A 296 -3.75 3.80 19.78
N PRO A 297 -2.90 4.35 18.89
CA PRO A 297 -3.09 4.24 17.47
C PRO A 297 -3.18 2.77 17.04
N PHE A 298 -4.19 2.43 16.25
CA PHE A 298 -4.48 1.07 15.83
C PHE A 298 -4.29 0.90 14.34
N ILE A 299 -3.72 -0.24 13.94
CA ILE A 299 -3.52 -0.57 12.53
C ILE A 299 -4.06 -1.95 12.17
N THR A 300 -4.69 -2.04 11.01
CA THR A 300 -5.20 -3.29 10.44
C THR A 300 -4.17 -3.98 9.55
N SER A 301 -4.37 -5.27 9.24
CA SER A 301 -3.50 -6.01 8.32
C SER A 301 -3.47 -5.43 6.89
N GLY A 302 -4.50 -4.71 6.48
CA GLY A 302 -4.47 -3.96 5.20
C GLY A 302 -3.70 -2.64 5.32
N GLY A 303 -3.83 -1.97 6.46
CA GLY A 303 -3.22 -0.67 6.73
C GLY A 303 -1.70 -0.69 6.75
N ILE A 304 -1.07 -1.80 7.19
CA ILE A 304 0.40 -1.89 7.22
C ILE A 304 1.06 -1.76 5.84
N PHE A 305 0.33 -2.05 4.75
CA PHE A 305 0.84 -1.96 3.38
C PHE A 305 0.72 -0.56 2.77
N SER A 306 0.09 0.38 3.47
CA SER A 306 -0.09 1.74 2.95
C SER A 306 1.24 2.49 2.82
N LYS A 307 1.38 3.28 1.75
CA LYS A 307 2.52 4.21 1.61
C LYS A 307 2.53 5.27 2.70
N THR A 308 1.35 5.68 3.15
CA THR A 308 1.16 6.68 4.20
C THR A 308 0.60 6.02 5.43
N ILE A 309 1.39 5.93 6.48
CA ILE A 309 0.98 5.39 7.78
C ILE A 309 0.34 6.53 8.57
N ARG A 310 -0.95 6.40 8.85
CA ARG A 310 -1.73 7.31 9.70
C ARG A 310 -2.65 6.49 10.59
N PRO A 311 -2.83 6.85 11.86
CA PRO A 311 -3.85 6.24 12.69
C PRO A 311 -5.23 6.57 12.11
N GLU A 312 -5.98 5.56 11.73
CA GLU A 312 -7.38 5.74 11.32
C GLU A 312 -8.31 5.71 12.53
N ARG A 313 -7.86 5.05 13.60
CA ARG A 313 -8.62 4.82 14.83
C ARG A 313 -7.67 4.70 16.00
N TYR A 314 -8.17 4.97 17.20
CA TYR A 314 -7.45 4.80 18.45
C TYR A 314 -8.19 3.79 19.32
N LEU A 315 -7.51 2.73 19.72
CA LEU A 315 -8.06 1.68 20.56
C LEU A 315 -7.95 2.07 22.01
N LYS A 316 -9.04 1.87 22.78
CA LYS A 316 -9.10 2.25 24.20
C LYS A 316 -8.01 1.53 25.02
N ASN A 317 -7.13 2.28 25.68
CA ASN A 317 -5.96 1.75 26.40
C ASN A 317 -6.31 0.70 27.45
N GLN A 318 -7.41 0.85 28.17
CA GLN A 318 -7.87 -0.09 29.21
C GLN A 318 -8.20 -1.50 28.70
N LEU A 319 -8.34 -1.68 27.37
CA LEU A 319 -8.66 -2.97 26.75
C LEU A 319 -7.42 -3.66 26.15
N LEU A 320 -6.28 -3.00 26.22
CA LEU A 320 -5.03 -3.46 25.62
C LEU A 320 -4.36 -4.41 26.57
N GLY A 321 -4.45 -5.31 27.13
CA GLY A 321 -3.66 -6.24 27.96
C GLY A 321 -2.16 -5.85 28.07
N GLU A 322 -1.31 -6.84 28.21
CA GLU A 322 0.13 -6.66 28.27
C GLU A 322 0.67 -6.04 26.98
N GLU A 323 1.56 -5.06 27.11
CA GLU A 323 2.07 -4.26 25.99
C GLU A 323 2.70 -5.11 24.89
N GLU A 324 3.49 -6.12 25.23
CA GLU A 324 4.08 -7.03 24.26
C GLU A 324 3.09 -7.79 23.39
N SER A 325 1.90 -8.07 23.93
CA SER A 325 0.87 -8.83 23.21
C SER A 325 0.25 -8.06 22.04
N TRP A 326 0.38 -6.74 21.97
CA TRP A 326 -0.29 -5.92 20.97
C TRP A 326 0.61 -4.87 20.31
N ARG A 327 1.66 -4.38 20.98
CA ARG A 327 2.50 -3.28 20.52
C ARG A 327 3.38 -3.70 19.34
N ILE A 328 3.40 -2.87 18.30
CA ILE A 328 4.40 -2.92 17.25
C ILE A 328 5.62 -2.16 17.74
N ASN A 329 6.80 -2.77 17.63
CA ASN A 329 8.07 -2.10 17.86
C ASN A 329 8.77 -1.82 16.54
N GLU A 330 9.58 -0.76 16.53
CA GLU A 330 10.48 -0.51 15.41
C GLU A 330 11.32 -1.76 15.12
N TYR A 331 11.48 -2.07 13.82
CA TYR A 331 12.19 -3.24 13.29
C TYR A 331 11.47 -4.58 13.41
N ASP A 332 10.24 -4.62 13.90
CA ASP A 332 9.43 -5.83 13.78
C ASP A 332 9.19 -6.18 12.29
N THR A 333 9.23 -7.45 11.96
CA THR A 333 8.66 -7.95 10.70
C THR A 333 7.17 -8.19 10.90
N LEU A 334 6.33 -7.40 10.24
CA LEU A 334 4.87 -7.51 10.32
C LEU A 334 4.35 -8.36 9.17
N ILE A 335 3.63 -9.42 9.47
CA ILE A 335 3.10 -10.36 8.46
C ILE A 335 1.58 -10.38 8.55
N ALA A 336 0.90 -10.23 7.41
CA ALA A 336 -0.55 -10.44 7.33
C ALA A 336 -0.87 -11.90 7.64
N ARG A 337 -1.53 -12.11 8.79
CA ARG A 337 -1.78 -13.43 9.36
C ARG A 337 -2.96 -14.14 8.71
N SER A 338 -3.98 -13.42 8.30
CA SER A 338 -5.25 -14.00 7.85
C SER A 338 -5.65 -13.47 6.47
N GLY A 339 -6.29 -14.32 5.68
CA GLY A 339 -6.77 -14.00 4.35
C GLY A 339 -6.66 -15.19 3.40
N GLN A 340 -6.91 -14.96 2.12
CA GLN A 340 -6.77 -16.01 1.11
C GLN A 340 -5.30 -16.25 0.75
N VAL A 341 -4.92 -17.49 0.54
CA VAL A 341 -3.62 -17.88 -0.02
C VAL A 341 -3.50 -17.32 -1.44
N GLY A 342 -2.36 -16.70 -1.76
CA GLY A 342 -2.19 -15.94 -3.01
C GLY A 342 -2.69 -14.49 -2.93
N GLY A 343 -3.46 -14.13 -1.89
CA GLY A 343 -3.89 -12.77 -1.58
C GLY A 343 -2.91 -12.04 -0.67
N ILE A 344 -3.41 -11.54 0.47
CA ILE A 344 -2.62 -10.76 1.43
C ILE A 344 -1.84 -11.64 2.43
N ILE A 345 -2.32 -12.86 2.71
CA ILE A 345 -1.73 -13.76 3.71
C ILE A 345 -0.26 -14.08 3.40
N GLY A 346 0.60 -14.05 4.40
CA GLY A 346 2.04 -14.28 4.25
C GLY A 346 2.80 -13.10 3.65
N ARG A 347 2.14 -12.04 3.20
CA ARG A 347 2.83 -10.80 2.83
C ARG A 347 3.23 -10.05 4.08
N GLY A 348 4.40 -9.44 4.05
CA GLY A 348 4.91 -8.71 5.21
C GLY A 348 5.48 -7.35 4.86
N VAL A 349 5.59 -6.52 5.89
CA VAL A 349 6.22 -5.20 5.83
C VAL A 349 7.20 -5.03 6.96
N TRP A 350 8.19 -4.18 6.75
CA TRP A 350 9.12 -3.70 7.74
C TRP A 350 8.50 -2.61 8.60
N ALA A 351 8.51 -2.78 9.92
CA ALA A 351 8.09 -1.75 10.85
C ALA A 351 9.21 -0.72 11.04
N ASP A 352 9.06 0.43 10.40
CA ASP A 352 9.90 1.59 10.69
C ASP A 352 9.29 2.45 11.81
N THR A 353 9.99 3.51 12.21
CA THR A 353 9.57 4.41 13.30
C THR A 353 8.14 4.95 13.20
N ARG A 354 7.53 4.95 11.99
CA ARG A 354 6.14 5.42 11.80
C ARG A 354 5.10 4.47 12.39
N LEU A 355 5.46 3.20 12.57
CA LEU A 355 4.61 2.15 13.12
C LEU A 355 4.90 1.85 14.60
N ASP A 356 6.00 2.39 15.14
CA ASP A 356 6.35 2.14 16.55
C ASP A 356 5.25 2.63 17.49
N GLY A 357 4.89 1.80 18.45
CA GLY A 357 3.84 2.09 19.44
C GLY A 357 2.40 1.86 18.96
N PHE A 358 2.17 1.49 17.70
CA PHE A 358 0.82 1.13 17.24
C PHE A 358 0.35 -0.19 17.84
N ALA A 359 -0.95 -0.27 18.12
CA ALA A 359 -1.60 -1.53 18.45
C ALA A 359 -1.87 -2.32 17.16
N ALA A 360 -1.29 -3.51 17.06
CA ALA A 360 -1.50 -4.42 15.94
C ALA A 360 -2.86 -5.12 16.04
N SER A 361 -3.58 -5.22 14.93
CA SER A 361 -4.78 -6.05 14.89
C SER A 361 -4.43 -7.55 15.09
N PRO A 362 -5.38 -8.40 15.56
CA PRO A 362 -5.17 -9.85 15.69
C PRO A 362 -4.82 -10.57 14.37
N HIS A 363 -4.94 -9.87 13.24
CA HIS A 363 -4.60 -10.37 11.92
C HIS A 363 -3.19 -9.99 11.44
N ILE A 364 -2.34 -9.54 12.37
CA ILE A 364 -0.92 -9.22 12.13
C ILE A 364 -0.07 -10.09 13.06
N LEU A 365 0.81 -10.91 12.48
CA LEU A 365 1.93 -11.51 13.22
C LEU A 365 3.08 -10.52 13.25
N ARG A 366 3.79 -10.45 14.36
CA ARG A 366 5.01 -9.68 14.55
C ARG A 366 6.14 -10.64 14.88
N LEU A 367 7.21 -10.57 14.10
CA LEU A 367 8.43 -11.35 14.35
C LEU A 367 9.53 -10.39 14.76
N ARG A 368 10.21 -10.71 15.85
CA ARG A 368 11.26 -9.87 16.45
C ARG A 368 12.48 -10.73 16.80
N PRO A 369 13.60 -10.56 16.13
CA PRO A 369 14.85 -11.16 16.55
C PRO A 369 15.29 -10.64 17.91
N THR A 370 15.78 -11.54 18.78
CA THR A 370 16.22 -11.23 20.14
C THR A 370 17.75 -11.17 20.25
N ASN A 371 18.46 -11.49 19.19
CA ASN A 371 19.91 -11.46 19.13
C ASN A 371 20.41 -10.79 17.83
N ASN A 372 21.71 -10.46 17.81
CA ASN A 372 22.34 -9.80 16.67
C ASN A 372 22.88 -10.77 15.59
N GLU A 373 22.75 -12.06 15.79
CA GLU A 373 23.24 -13.06 14.81
C GLU A 373 22.37 -13.07 13.56
N PHE A 374 21.04 -12.94 13.75
CA PHE A 374 20.05 -12.80 12.69
C PHE A 374 19.41 -11.42 12.77
N PRO A 375 20.03 -10.37 12.19
CA PRO A 375 19.52 -9.01 12.27
C PRO A 375 18.09 -8.89 11.74
N PRO A 376 17.27 -7.99 12.27
CA PRO A 376 15.86 -7.88 11.91
C PRO A 376 15.61 -7.71 10.41
N GLY A 377 16.40 -6.87 9.73
CA GLY A 377 16.27 -6.65 8.28
C GLY A 377 16.62 -7.88 7.45
N TYR A 378 17.51 -8.75 7.92
CA TYR A 378 17.79 -10.01 7.24
C TYR A 378 16.59 -10.98 7.36
N VAL A 379 15.99 -11.10 8.55
CA VAL A 379 14.79 -11.92 8.76
C VAL A 379 13.65 -11.43 7.86
N TYR A 380 13.43 -10.11 7.81
CA TYR A 380 12.44 -9.50 6.93
C TYR A 380 12.75 -9.77 5.44
N ALA A 381 14.00 -9.54 5.02
CA ALA A 381 14.40 -9.71 3.63
C ALA A 381 14.20 -11.16 3.17
N PHE A 382 14.61 -12.14 3.95
CA PHE A 382 14.39 -13.54 3.63
C PHE A 382 12.90 -13.87 3.53
N LEU A 383 12.10 -13.58 4.56
CA LEU A 383 10.69 -13.97 4.61
C LEU A 383 9.79 -13.23 3.63
N CYS A 384 10.05 -11.94 3.40
CA CYS A 384 9.10 -11.06 2.71
C CYS A 384 9.59 -10.59 1.33
N LEU A 385 10.90 -10.58 1.06
CA LEU A 385 11.47 -10.09 -0.19
C LEU A 385 11.95 -11.20 -1.13
N THR A 386 12.00 -12.47 -0.68
CA THR A 386 12.30 -13.63 -1.53
C THR A 386 11.02 -14.43 -1.82
N ASP A 387 10.97 -15.09 -2.98
CA ASP A 387 9.87 -16.01 -3.28
C ASP A 387 9.93 -17.25 -2.37
N VAL A 388 11.12 -17.73 -2.06
CA VAL A 388 11.35 -18.84 -1.14
C VAL A 388 10.70 -18.60 0.22
N GLY A 389 11.00 -17.44 0.85
CA GLY A 389 10.43 -17.08 2.15
C GLY A 389 8.91 -16.93 2.10
N TYR A 390 8.37 -16.31 1.05
CA TYR A 390 6.93 -16.21 0.86
C TYR A 390 6.23 -17.57 0.75
N GLN A 391 6.80 -18.52 -0.03
CA GLN A 391 6.24 -19.86 -0.19
C GLN A 391 6.26 -20.65 1.13
N LEU A 392 7.31 -20.48 1.92
CA LEU A 392 7.39 -21.09 3.26
C LEU A 392 6.32 -20.50 4.20
N LEU A 393 6.10 -19.19 4.19
CA LEU A 393 5.02 -18.55 4.95
C LEU A 393 3.64 -19.03 4.47
N ALA A 394 3.38 -18.97 3.18
CA ALA A 394 2.10 -19.38 2.60
C ALA A 394 1.76 -20.85 2.90
N ARG A 395 2.77 -21.74 2.92
CA ARG A 395 2.64 -23.14 3.28
C ARG A 395 2.10 -23.35 4.68
N THR A 396 2.44 -22.47 5.63
CA THR A 396 1.98 -22.63 7.02
C THR A 396 0.49 -22.33 7.20
N ALA A 397 -0.18 -21.73 6.19
CA ALA A 397 -1.57 -21.37 6.27
C ALA A 397 -2.47 -22.57 6.63
N ALA A 398 -3.35 -22.37 7.60
CA ALA A 398 -4.30 -23.37 8.12
C ALA A 398 -5.71 -22.78 8.17
N GLY A 399 -6.73 -23.65 8.13
CA GLY A 399 -8.14 -23.25 8.15
C GLY A 399 -8.78 -23.25 6.77
N SER A 400 -10.09 -23.47 6.72
CA SER A 400 -10.85 -23.66 5.47
C SER A 400 -11.54 -22.41 4.96
N SER A 401 -12.25 -21.66 5.83
CA SER A 401 -13.04 -20.50 5.40
C SER A 401 -12.20 -19.21 5.39
N ILE A 402 -11.43 -18.99 6.43
CA ILE A 402 -10.49 -17.86 6.55
C ILE A 402 -9.15 -18.46 6.97
N PRO A 403 -8.29 -18.82 6.00
CA PRO A 403 -6.95 -19.30 6.32
C PRO A 403 -6.18 -18.30 7.19
N PHE A 404 -5.36 -18.82 8.11
CA PHE A 404 -4.49 -18.02 8.96
C PHE A 404 -3.15 -18.72 9.16
N LEU A 405 -2.12 -17.96 9.53
CA LEU A 405 -0.79 -18.48 9.85
C LEU A 405 -0.72 -18.77 11.36
N PRO A 406 -0.61 -20.03 11.80
CA PRO A 406 -0.30 -20.37 13.18
C PRO A 406 1.11 -19.90 13.55
N LEU A 407 1.27 -19.23 14.68
CA LEU A 407 2.55 -18.66 15.09
C LEU A 407 3.64 -19.73 15.29
N ASP A 408 3.30 -20.85 15.91
CA ASP A 408 4.19 -22.00 16.12
C ASP A 408 4.72 -22.54 14.78
N ALA A 409 3.84 -22.70 13.78
CA ALA A 409 4.25 -23.15 12.45
C ALA A 409 5.13 -22.13 11.72
N VAL A 410 4.92 -20.84 11.93
CA VAL A 410 5.78 -19.79 11.38
C VAL A 410 7.16 -19.82 12.03
N LEU A 411 7.26 -20.04 13.34
CA LEU A 411 8.53 -20.11 14.05
C LEU A 411 9.35 -21.38 13.72
N GLU A 412 8.73 -22.42 13.16
CA GLU A 412 9.39 -23.60 12.61
C GLU A 412 10.00 -23.38 11.21
N ILE A 413 9.67 -22.28 10.52
CA ILE A 413 10.25 -21.96 9.21
C ILE A 413 11.77 -21.83 9.35
N LYS A 414 12.47 -22.49 8.44
CA LYS A 414 13.95 -22.48 8.44
C LYS A 414 14.48 -21.24 7.75
N ILE A 415 15.36 -20.49 8.44
CA ILE A 415 16.09 -19.34 7.90
C ILE A 415 17.49 -19.78 7.52
N PRO A 416 18.03 -19.41 6.32
CA PRO A 416 19.37 -19.80 5.89
C PRO A 416 20.47 -19.26 6.81
N THR A 417 21.47 -20.09 7.09
CA THR A 417 22.69 -19.68 7.81
C THR A 417 23.86 -19.40 6.87
N THR A 418 23.73 -19.76 5.58
CA THR A 418 24.76 -19.57 4.54
C THR A 418 25.35 -18.16 4.49
N PRO A 419 24.53 -17.06 4.57
CA PRO A 419 25.12 -15.73 4.59
C PRO A 419 25.96 -15.50 5.84
N LEU A 420 27.20 -15.01 5.64
CA LEU A 420 28.09 -14.65 6.73
C LEU A 420 27.50 -13.51 7.58
N PRO A 421 27.90 -13.37 8.86
CA PRO A 421 27.36 -12.30 9.73
C PRO A 421 27.50 -10.89 9.13
N GLN A 422 28.57 -10.62 8.38
CA GLN A 422 28.74 -9.34 7.69
C GLN A 422 27.73 -9.14 6.56
N GLN A 423 27.46 -10.18 5.77
CA GLN A 423 26.47 -10.13 4.68
C GLN A 423 25.04 -9.95 5.22
N ARG A 424 24.71 -10.60 6.35
CA ARG A 424 23.42 -10.40 7.03
C ARG A 424 23.27 -8.95 7.50
N ARG A 425 24.34 -8.32 8.03
CA ARG A 425 24.33 -6.90 8.40
C ARG A 425 24.17 -5.98 7.19
N GLU A 426 24.82 -6.28 6.07
CA GLU A 426 24.66 -5.52 4.82
C GLU A 426 23.20 -5.53 4.34
N ILE A 427 22.55 -6.70 4.38
CA ILE A 427 21.13 -6.83 4.04
C ILE A 427 20.25 -6.03 5.01
N ASP A 428 20.55 -6.09 6.31
CA ASP A 428 19.84 -5.33 7.35
C ASP A 428 19.93 -3.82 7.12
N ASP A 429 21.14 -3.33 6.80
CA ASP A 429 21.39 -1.92 6.50
C ASP A 429 20.60 -1.44 5.26
N LEU A 430 20.50 -2.27 4.22
CA LEU A 430 19.68 -1.98 3.05
C LEU A 430 18.19 -1.83 3.45
N VAL A 431 17.66 -2.73 4.27
CA VAL A 431 16.27 -2.70 4.72
C VAL A 431 16.00 -1.45 5.58
N LYS A 432 16.87 -1.14 6.54
CA LYS A 432 16.80 0.07 7.36
C LYS A 432 16.81 1.33 6.51
N ARG A 433 17.73 1.42 5.57
CA ARG A 433 17.82 2.55 4.62
C ARG A 433 16.55 2.72 3.79
N ALA A 434 15.94 1.62 3.37
CA ALA A 434 14.66 1.66 2.66
C ALA A 434 13.52 2.19 3.56
N GLY A 435 13.49 1.80 4.84
CA GLY A 435 12.56 2.32 5.84
C GLY A 435 12.70 3.83 6.02
N GLU A 436 13.92 4.35 6.17
CA GLU A 436 14.19 5.78 6.30
C GLU A 436 13.75 6.57 5.05
N LEU A 437 13.89 6.00 3.85
CA LEU A 437 13.40 6.64 2.63
C LEU A 437 11.86 6.70 2.58
N ARG A 438 11.16 5.69 3.05
CA ARG A 438 9.70 5.71 3.17
C ARG A 438 9.22 6.76 4.16
N LYS A 439 9.87 6.86 5.31
CA LYS A 439 9.62 7.90 6.30
C LYS A 439 9.83 9.31 5.73
N LYS A 440 10.97 9.50 5.03
CA LYS A 440 11.28 10.76 4.33
C LYS A 440 10.21 11.09 3.28
N SER A 441 9.79 10.11 2.47
CA SER A 441 8.73 10.29 1.46
C SER A 441 7.44 10.81 2.10
N GLN A 442 6.97 10.16 3.15
CA GLN A 442 5.75 10.59 3.85
C GLN A 442 5.88 11.99 4.45
N LYS A 443 7.04 12.32 5.06
CA LYS A 443 7.28 13.64 5.63
C LYS A 443 7.22 14.73 4.56
N LEU A 444 7.87 14.54 3.42
CA LEU A 444 7.86 15.50 2.31
C LEU A 444 6.46 15.70 1.73
N GLU A 445 5.66 14.63 1.59
CA GLU A 445 4.27 14.73 1.13
C GLU A 445 3.40 15.56 2.10
N ILE A 446 3.55 15.31 3.41
CA ILE A 446 2.85 16.09 4.44
C ILE A 446 3.28 17.56 4.41
N GLU A 447 4.57 17.82 4.24
CA GLU A 447 5.12 19.18 4.17
C GLU A 447 4.59 19.96 2.96
N ALA A 448 4.49 19.30 1.78
CA ALA A 448 3.91 19.88 0.58
C ALA A 448 2.44 20.26 0.77
N ILE A 449 1.65 19.35 1.35
CA ILE A 449 0.22 19.61 1.62
C ILE A 449 0.07 20.78 2.62
N ALA A 450 0.86 20.77 3.70
CA ALA A 450 0.82 21.82 4.71
C ALA A 450 1.27 23.19 4.17
N LEU A 451 2.22 23.21 3.23
CA LEU A 451 2.63 24.45 2.54
C LEU A 451 1.44 25.02 1.75
N VAL A 452 0.79 24.21 0.94
CA VAL A 452 -0.38 24.63 0.15
C VAL A 452 -1.51 25.13 1.05
N GLU A 453 -1.81 24.41 2.13
CA GLU A 453 -2.87 24.79 3.07
C GLU A 453 -2.60 26.17 3.73
N ARG A 454 -1.39 26.40 4.20
CA ARG A 454 -0.99 27.70 4.81
C ARG A 454 -1.10 28.84 3.79
N THR A 455 -0.58 28.63 2.57
CA THR A 455 -0.59 29.68 1.54
C THR A 455 -2.02 30.04 1.12
N ILE A 456 -2.94 29.07 1.07
CA ILE A 456 -4.36 29.33 0.81
C ILE A 456 -4.97 30.17 1.95
N GLU A 457 -4.67 29.85 3.22
CA GLU A 457 -5.18 30.61 4.36
C GLU A 457 -4.65 32.04 4.42
N GLU A 458 -3.39 32.24 4.07
CA GLU A 458 -2.73 33.55 4.04
C GLU A 458 -3.24 34.40 2.87
N GLY A 459 -3.52 33.79 1.71
CA GLY A 459 -4.02 34.47 0.52
C GLY A 459 -5.52 34.80 0.56
N GLY A 460 -6.28 34.13 1.43
CA GLY A 460 -7.71 34.39 1.65
C GLY A 460 -7.99 35.39 2.76
N ARG A 461 -6.97 36.00 3.35
CA ARG A 461 -7.06 37.10 4.31
C ARG A 461 -6.67 38.40 3.64
#